data_916af69b9267b766e5af3f3597b9b8c5
#
_entry.id   916af69b9267b766e5af3f3597b9b8c5
#
_cell.length_a   1.000
_cell.length_b   1.000
_cell.length_c   1.000
_cell.angle_alpha   90.00
_cell.angle_beta   90.00
_cell.angle_gamma   90.00
#
_symmetry.space_group_name_H-M   'P 1'
#
loop_
_entity.id
_entity.type
_entity.pdbx_description
1 polymer ?
#
loop_
_entity_poly.entity_id
_entity_poly.type
_entity_poly.pdbx_seq_one_letter_code
_entity_poly.pdbx_strand_id
1 'polypeptide(L)'
;IEIACSADGANYFSILVEGTNYSSNKNSKDGKFEFDISPSGIYVLSAKAHVTENHFIEKKWNLNYDLIISQQDFDIGYKSPNSYNGYNLIWQDEFEGNSIDETHWNFETGFAQNQELQFYRKENASIQNGYLDIVGNGNGGNYTSARLNTSTKFSFQFGRIDVRAKIPTSKGMWPAIWLLGQSYDQIDWPKCGEIDIMEYWGNPNGAVHGTIHWHNENNGKRGDTGGYKIVDDKDELSSKFHVYSIVWDQNRIVWYLDNKQFLVREISAQDMSELREDFFVILNLAIGGTNPGNPDETSIFPSHMYVDYVRVFQKL
;
A
#
# COMPACT_ATOMS: atom_id res chain seq x y z
N ILE A 1 -24.70 7.75 8.11
CA ILE A 1 -25.35 8.98 7.59
C ILE A 1 -26.83 8.90 7.82
N GLU A 2 -27.40 9.94 8.40
CA GLU A 2 -28.86 10.13 8.54
C GLU A 2 -29.37 11.01 7.41
N ILE A 3 -30.45 10.60 6.75
CA ILE A 3 -31.10 11.37 5.70
C ILE A 3 -32.59 11.48 6.05
N ALA A 4 -33.12 12.72 6.01
CA ALA A 4 -34.52 12.98 6.24
C ALA A 4 -35.17 13.53 4.96
N CYS A 5 -36.31 12.95 4.59
CA CYS A 5 -37.13 13.37 3.46
C CYS A 5 -38.50 13.81 3.97
N SER A 6 -39.07 14.89 3.40
CA SER A 6 -40.43 15.33 3.66
C SER A 6 -41.10 15.77 2.38
N ALA A 7 -42.41 15.46 2.24
CA ALA A 7 -43.24 15.95 1.18
C ALA A 7 -44.71 15.88 1.61
N ASP A 8 -45.49 16.94 1.33
CA ASP A 8 -46.92 16.98 1.66
C ASP A 8 -47.67 15.92 0.86
N GLY A 9 -48.53 15.17 1.56
CA GLY A 9 -49.37 14.13 0.93
C GLY A 9 -48.67 12.81 0.58
N ALA A 10 -47.39 12.66 0.95
CA ALA A 10 -46.69 11.39 0.77
C ALA A 10 -47.15 10.35 1.80
N ASN A 11 -47.39 9.13 1.36
CA ASN A 11 -47.73 8.01 2.23
C ASN A 11 -46.49 7.25 2.76
N TYR A 12 -45.42 7.27 1.97
CA TYR A 12 -44.12 6.73 2.35
C TYR A 12 -43.02 7.31 1.46
N PHE A 13 -41.79 7.05 1.82
CA PHE A 13 -40.61 7.48 1.11
C PHE A 13 -39.72 6.27 0.79
N SER A 14 -39.03 6.32 -0.33
CA SER A 14 -37.95 5.41 -0.64
C SER A 14 -36.68 6.20 -0.97
N ILE A 15 -35.53 5.65 -0.65
CA ILE A 15 -34.24 6.23 -1.00
C ILE A 15 -33.32 5.13 -1.51
N LEU A 16 -32.71 5.41 -2.66
CA LEU A 16 -31.63 4.61 -3.24
C LEU A 16 -30.35 5.41 -3.10
N VAL A 17 -29.33 4.77 -2.53
CA VAL A 17 -27.97 5.29 -2.45
C VAL A 17 -27.09 4.38 -3.27
N GLU A 18 -26.43 4.92 -4.28
CA GLU A 18 -25.52 4.19 -5.15
C GLU A 18 -24.15 4.85 -5.17
N GLY A 19 -23.10 4.10 -4.93
CA GLY A 19 -21.69 4.48 -5.05
C GLY A 19 -20.92 3.37 -5.77
N THR A 20 -19.64 3.57 -6.01
CA THR A 20 -18.79 2.64 -6.76
C THR A 20 -18.83 1.21 -6.20
N ASN A 21 -18.87 1.07 -4.87
CA ASN A 21 -18.86 -0.22 -4.18
C ASN A 21 -19.99 -0.35 -3.14
N TYR A 22 -21.02 0.45 -3.27
CA TYR A 22 -22.12 0.47 -2.31
C TYR A 22 -23.45 0.74 -3.01
N SER A 23 -24.44 -0.07 -2.74
CA SER A 23 -25.81 0.18 -3.15
C SER A 23 -26.75 -0.24 -2.02
N SER A 24 -27.66 0.65 -1.65
CA SER A 24 -28.68 0.37 -0.65
C SER A 24 -29.99 1.05 -1.02
N ASN A 25 -31.08 0.29 -0.93
CA ASN A 25 -32.43 0.79 -1.15
C ASN A 25 -33.26 0.56 0.12
N LYS A 26 -33.82 1.63 0.65
CA LYS A 26 -34.62 1.59 1.88
C LYS A 26 -35.96 2.32 1.70
N ASN A 27 -36.97 1.86 2.41
CA ASN A 27 -38.28 2.49 2.50
C ASN A 27 -38.54 2.96 3.94
N SER A 28 -39.22 4.10 4.08
CA SER A 28 -39.57 4.69 5.38
C SER A 28 -40.93 5.36 5.30
N LYS A 29 -41.74 5.26 6.36
CA LYS A 29 -43.02 5.96 6.47
C LYS A 29 -42.87 7.38 6.99
N ASP A 30 -41.86 7.63 7.80
CA ASP A 30 -41.57 8.94 8.39
C ASP A 30 -40.48 9.71 7.65
N GLY A 31 -39.96 9.15 6.54
CA GLY A 31 -38.94 9.79 5.72
C GLY A 31 -37.54 9.80 6.32
N LYS A 32 -37.29 9.05 7.39
CA LYS A 32 -35.98 8.96 8.01
C LYS A 32 -35.25 7.69 7.59
N PHE A 33 -33.99 7.87 7.27
CA PHE A 33 -33.12 6.80 6.79
C PHE A 33 -31.75 6.90 7.42
N GLU A 34 -31.20 5.77 7.85
CA GLU A 34 -29.81 5.63 8.29
C GLU A 34 -29.07 4.73 7.31
N PHE A 35 -27.89 5.14 6.93
CA PHE A 35 -27.01 4.39 6.02
C PHE A 35 -25.60 4.29 6.63
N ASP A 36 -25.04 3.09 6.59
CA ASP A 36 -23.64 2.82 6.85
C ASP A 36 -22.86 2.95 5.54
N ILE A 37 -22.49 4.18 5.21
CA ILE A 37 -21.73 4.48 3.99
C ILE A 37 -20.25 4.45 4.34
N SER A 38 -19.53 3.50 3.77
CA SER A 38 -18.08 3.36 3.84
C SER A 38 -17.62 2.63 2.55
N PRO A 39 -16.55 3.03 1.90
CA PRO A 39 -15.59 4.10 2.19
C PRO A 39 -16.05 5.50 1.74
N SER A 40 -15.14 6.50 1.87
CA SER A 40 -15.31 7.83 1.25
C SER A 40 -15.52 7.72 -0.26
N GLY A 41 -16.30 8.59 -0.84
CA GLY A 41 -16.56 8.56 -2.26
C GLY A 41 -17.71 9.47 -2.72
N ILE A 42 -17.99 9.40 -4.01
CA ILE A 42 -19.14 10.07 -4.60
C ILE A 42 -20.29 9.07 -4.69
N TYR A 43 -21.42 9.43 -4.10
CA TYR A 43 -22.62 8.65 -4.09
C TYR A 43 -23.74 9.40 -4.80
N VAL A 44 -24.56 8.68 -5.58
CA VAL A 44 -25.78 9.20 -6.16
C VAL A 44 -26.93 8.83 -5.22
N LEU A 45 -27.67 9.83 -4.75
CA LEU A 45 -28.86 9.64 -3.95
C LEU A 45 -30.09 9.89 -4.83
N SER A 46 -31.02 8.96 -4.83
CA SER A 46 -32.33 9.09 -5.47
C SER A 46 -33.40 8.90 -4.41
N ALA A 47 -34.02 10.00 -3.97
CA ALA A 47 -35.12 9.93 -3.03
C ALA A 47 -36.46 10.12 -3.74
N LYS A 48 -37.43 9.30 -3.37
CA LYS A 48 -38.81 9.36 -3.88
C LYS A 48 -39.79 9.52 -2.73
N ALA A 49 -40.73 10.45 -2.92
CA ALA A 49 -41.89 10.62 -2.06
C ALA A 49 -43.08 10.01 -2.78
N HIS A 50 -43.71 9.01 -2.20
CA HIS A 50 -44.74 8.20 -2.82
C HIS A 50 -46.14 8.51 -2.26
N VAL A 51 -47.12 8.73 -3.15
CA VAL A 51 -48.54 8.65 -2.82
C VAL A 51 -49.02 7.21 -3.00
N THR A 52 -48.58 6.56 -4.07
CA THR A 52 -48.72 5.12 -4.34
C THR A 52 -47.45 4.60 -4.95
N GLU A 53 -47.30 3.29 -5.14
CA GLU A 53 -46.09 2.68 -5.71
C GLU A 53 -45.71 3.30 -7.07
N ASN A 54 -46.70 3.66 -7.88
CA ASN A 54 -46.51 4.19 -9.24
C ASN A 54 -46.71 5.72 -9.35
N HIS A 55 -47.03 6.40 -8.23
CA HIS A 55 -47.18 7.84 -8.20
C HIS A 55 -46.24 8.43 -7.16
N PHE A 56 -45.16 9.01 -7.63
CA PHE A 56 -44.11 9.58 -6.77
C PHE A 56 -43.47 10.81 -7.42
N ILE A 57 -42.83 11.63 -6.58
CA ILE A 57 -41.92 12.68 -6.98
C ILE A 57 -40.49 12.19 -6.64
N GLU A 58 -39.58 12.28 -7.60
CA GLU A 58 -38.18 11.89 -7.43
C GLU A 58 -37.29 13.13 -7.43
N LYS A 59 -36.29 13.10 -6.57
CA LYS A 59 -35.17 14.05 -6.57
C LYS A 59 -33.86 13.29 -6.46
N LYS A 60 -32.92 13.66 -7.32
CA LYS A 60 -31.57 13.11 -7.34
C LYS A 60 -30.54 14.18 -7.03
N TRP A 61 -29.49 13.80 -6.33
CA TRP A 61 -28.31 14.64 -6.10
C TRP A 61 -27.10 13.77 -5.85
N ASN A 62 -25.90 14.34 -6.08
CA ASN A 62 -24.64 13.73 -5.72
C ASN A 62 -24.28 14.07 -4.27
N LEU A 63 -23.92 13.08 -3.50
CA LEU A 63 -23.31 13.23 -2.18
C LEU A 63 -21.82 12.97 -2.31
N ASN A 64 -21.02 13.98 -2.06
CA ASN A 64 -19.60 13.79 -1.81
C ASN A 64 -19.42 13.49 -0.32
N TYR A 65 -19.06 12.29 0.01
CA TYR A 65 -18.89 11.85 1.38
C TYR A 65 -17.41 11.62 1.68
N ASP A 66 -16.86 12.48 2.53
CA ASP A 66 -15.51 12.30 3.07
C ASP A 66 -15.63 11.78 4.49
N LEU A 67 -15.19 10.54 4.68
CA LEU A 67 -15.06 9.97 6.02
C LEU A 67 -13.91 10.69 6.73
N ILE A 68 -14.23 11.62 7.63
CA ILE A 68 -13.23 12.24 8.49
C ILE A 68 -12.88 11.25 9.59
N ILE A 69 -11.90 10.40 9.31
CA ILE A 69 -11.26 9.60 10.36
C ILE A 69 -10.35 10.55 11.15
N SER A 70 -10.48 10.58 12.47
CA SER A 70 -9.55 11.36 13.28
C SER A 70 -8.11 10.85 13.02
N GLN A 71 -7.11 11.73 13.08
CA GLN A 71 -5.73 11.32 12.89
C GLN A 71 -5.33 10.23 13.90
N GLN A 72 -5.88 10.24 15.08
CA GLN A 72 -5.67 9.22 16.09
C GLN A 72 -6.24 7.87 15.67
N ASP A 73 -7.45 7.83 15.06
CA ASP A 73 -8.06 6.60 14.56
C ASP A 73 -7.38 6.10 13.27
N PHE A 74 -6.79 7.01 12.50
CA PHE A 74 -6.04 6.65 11.30
C PHE A 74 -4.65 6.08 11.62
N ASP A 75 -3.99 6.58 12.68
CA ASP A 75 -2.61 6.23 13.07
C ASP A 75 -2.50 4.97 13.96
N ILE A 76 -3.54 4.14 14.02
CA ILE A 76 -3.49 2.89 14.80
C ILE A 76 -2.50 1.89 14.21
N GLY A 77 -1.89 1.08 15.07
CA GLY A 77 -0.96 0.02 14.70
C GLY A 77 0.35 0.09 15.45
N TYR A 78 1.27 -0.80 15.11
CA TYR A 78 2.57 -0.89 15.77
C TYR A 78 3.48 0.30 15.38
N LYS A 79 4.27 0.79 16.35
CA LYS A 79 5.35 1.77 16.14
C LYS A 79 6.68 1.19 16.62
N SER A 80 7.71 1.29 15.79
CA SER A 80 9.05 0.90 16.21
C SER A 80 9.68 1.95 17.12
N PRO A 81 10.65 1.57 17.95
CA PRO A 81 11.45 2.53 18.71
C PRO A 81 12.18 3.52 17.78
N ASN A 82 12.41 4.74 18.28
CA ASN A 82 13.20 5.74 17.56
C ASN A 82 14.72 5.49 17.66
N SER A 83 15.14 4.52 18.45
CA SER A 83 16.55 4.14 18.64
C SER A 83 16.69 2.69 19.06
N TYR A 84 17.80 2.08 18.71
CA TYR A 84 18.18 0.73 19.11
C TYR A 84 19.55 0.75 19.78
N ASN A 85 19.70 -0.03 20.86
CA ASN A 85 20.98 -0.13 21.56
C ASN A 85 22.07 -0.68 20.61
N GLY A 86 23.20 0.02 20.50
CA GLY A 86 24.30 -0.32 19.61
C GLY A 86 24.09 0.03 18.15
N TYR A 87 23.12 0.89 17.85
CA TYR A 87 22.87 1.42 16.51
C TYR A 87 22.76 2.95 16.50
N ASN A 88 23.21 3.56 15.42
CA ASN A 88 22.95 4.96 15.11
C ASN A 88 21.88 5.05 14.01
N LEU A 89 20.92 5.96 14.15
CA LEU A 89 20.05 6.38 13.06
C LEU A 89 20.90 7.18 12.06
N ILE A 90 21.02 6.69 10.83
CA ILE A 90 21.87 7.31 9.78
C ILE A 90 21.07 8.02 8.72
N TRP A 91 19.80 7.65 8.55
CA TRP A 91 18.88 8.27 7.60
C TRP A 91 17.45 8.00 8.01
N GLN A 92 16.57 8.95 7.74
CA GLN A 92 15.13 8.79 7.91
C GLN A 92 14.35 9.72 7.00
N ASP A 93 13.12 9.34 6.71
CA ASP A 93 12.06 10.21 6.23
C ASP A 93 10.78 9.89 7.01
N GLU A 94 10.26 10.87 7.73
CA GLU A 94 9.02 10.77 8.51
C GLU A 94 7.81 11.30 7.73
N PHE A 95 8.02 11.66 6.46
CA PHE A 95 7.01 12.20 5.55
C PHE A 95 6.22 13.39 6.12
N GLU A 96 6.84 14.12 7.03
CA GLU A 96 6.28 15.36 7.57
C GLU A 96 6.32 16.48 6.51
N GLY A 97 5.36 17.40 6.59
CA GLY A 97 5.28 18.53 5.67
C GLY A 97 4.16 18.40 4.63
N ASN A 98 4.29 19.13 3.51
CA ASN A 98 3.21 19.25 2.50
C ASN A 98 3.60 18.66 1.13
N SER A 99 4.83 18.20 0.98
CA SER A 99 5.35 17.63 -0.27
C SER A 99 6.43 16.61 0.00
N ILE A 100 6.57 15.64 -0.91
CA ILE A 100 7.65 14.66 -0.88
C ILE A 100 8.98 15.39 -1.11
N ASP A 101 9.98 15.09 -0.28
CA ASP A 101 11.33 15.66 -0.41
C ASP A 101 12.08 15.02 -1.58
N GLU A 102 12.19 15.76 -2.68
CA GLU A 102 12.92 15.29 -3.86
C GLU A 102 14.44 15.30 -3.66
N THR A 103 14.98 15.75 -2.53
CA THR A 103 16.38 15.49 -2.19
C THR A 103 16.60 14.07 -1.67
N HIS A 104 15.55 13.42 -1.17
CA HIS A 104 15.54 12.03 -0.71
C HIS A 104 15.03 11.05 -1.77
N TRP A 105 13.99 11.43 -2.57
CA TRP A 105 13.26 10.53 -3.45
C TRP A 105 13.32 10.92 -4.91
N ASN A 106 13.51 9.92 -5.76
CA ASN A 106 13.26 9.99 -7.20
C ASN A 106 11.91 9.35 -7.50
N PHE A 107 11.30 9.73 -8.63
CA PHE A 107 10.08 9.12 -9.15
C PHE A 107 10.38 8.38 -10.44
N GLU A 108 9.92 7.14 -10.53
CA GLU A 108 9.96 6.41 -11.79
C GLU A 108 8.72 6.74 -12.64
N THR A 109 8.90 6.76 -13.96
CA THR A 109 7.84 7.02 -14.92
C THR A 109 7.84 5.95 -15.99
N GLY A 110 6.68 5.36 -16.29
CA GLY A 110 6.54 4.37 -17.35
C GLY A 110 5.89 3.08 -16.88
N PHE A 111 5.85 2.10 -17.78
CA PHE A 111 5.43 0.73 -17.45
C PHE A 111 6.59 -0.04 -16.83
N ALA A 112 6.26 -0.92 -15.90
CA ALA A 112 7.23 -1.82 -15.27
C ALA A 112 7.23 -3.21 -15.91
N GLN A 113 8.04 -4.09 -15.34
CA GLN A 113 8.18 -5.49 -15.76
C GLN A 113 7.09 -6.38 -15.13
N ASN A 114 7.27 -7.69 -15.14
CA ASN A 114 6.44 -8.68 -14.45
C ASN A 114 4.96 -8.70 -14.89
N GLN A 115 4.63 -8.21 -16.10
CA GLN A 115 3.26 -8.08 -16.60
C GLN A 115 2.38 -7.17 -15.73
N GLU A 116 3.01 -6.25 -15.00
CA GLU A 116 2.30 -5.21 -14.24
C GLU A 116 1.50 -4.31 -15.19
N LEU A 117 0.36 -3.82 -14.73
CA LEU A 117 -0.62 -3.13 -15.59
C LEU A 117 -0.55 -1.59 -15.49
N GLN A 118 -0.04 -1.06 -14.37
CA GLN A 118 -0.01 0.37 -14.12
C GLN A 118 1.08 1.09 -14.92
N PHE A 119 0.79 2.32 -15.29
CA PHE A 119 1.79 3.31 -15.65
C PHE A 119 2.20 4.07 -14.38
N TYR A 120 3.46 4.01 -14.01
CA TYR A 120 4.00 4.78 -12.89
C TYR A 120 4.16 6.24 -13.27
N ARG A 121 3.75 7.13 -12.35
CA ARG A 121 3.88 8.57 -12.49
C ARG A 121 3.88 9.26 -11.11
N LYS A 122 4.54 10.42 -11.05
CA LYS A 122 4.71 11.20 -9.81
C LYS A 122 3.38 11.62 -9.17
N GLU A 123 2.38 11.96 -9.98
CA GLU A 123 1.08 12.47 -9.53
C GLU A 123 0.27 11.45 -8.71
N ASN A 124 0.69 10.19 -8.72
CA ASN A 124 0.10 9.14 -7.89
C ASN A 124 0.75 9.02 -6.50
N ALA A 125 1.67 9.93 -6.13
CA ALA A 125 2.24 9.99 -4.79
C ALA A 125 2.16 11.41 -4.23
N SER A 126 1.77 11.54 -2.96
CA SER A 126 1.64 12.83 -2.28
C SER A 126 1.83 12.65 -0.77
N ILE A 127 2.04 13.77 -0.06
CA ILE A 127 1.97 13.78 1.40
C ILE A 127 0.54 14.13 1.82
N GLN A 128 -0.07 13.27 2.62
CA GLN A 128 -1.41 13.43 3.16
C GLN A 128 -1.39 13.23 4.67
N ASN A 129 -1.67 14.28 5.44
CA ASN A 129 -1.75 14.22 6.91
C ASN A 129 -0.49 13.66 7.60
N GLY A 130 0.70 13.94 7.06
CA GLY A 130 1.97 13.43 7.61
C GLY A 130 2.31 11.99 7.19
N TYR A 131 1.72 11.50 6.11
CA TYR A 131 2.02 10.18 5.51
C TYR A 131 2.32 10.34 4.03
N LEU A 132 3.24 9.54 3.52
CA LEU A 132 3.32 9.31 2.08
C LEU A 132 2.11 8.46 1.67
N ASP A 133 1.32 8.97 0.75
CA ASP A 133 0.19 8.26 0.12
C ASP A 133 0.54 7.91 -1.33
N ILE A 134 0.70 6.62 -1.62
CA ILE A 134 0.86 6.07 -2.97
C ILE A 134 -0.49 5.54 -3.42
N VAL A 135 -1.04 6.14 -4.47
CA VAL A 135 -2.41 5.85 -4.93
C VAL A 135 -2.39 5.00 -6.20
N GLY A 136 -2.91 3.79 -6.09
CA GLY A 136 -3.23 2.94 -7.23
C GLY A 136 -4.61 3.27 -7.78
N ASN A 137 -4.67 3.81 -9.00
CA ASN A 137 -5.93 4.10 -9.68
C ASN A 137 -6.22 3.07 -10.77
N GLY A 138 -7.50 2.74 -10.94
CA GLY A 138 -7.99 1.86 -12.00
C GLY A 138 -9.31 2.35 -12.56
N ASN A 139 -9.38 2.51 -13.88
CA ASN A 139 -10.63 2.87 -14.59
C ASN A 139 -10.63 2.26 -16.00
N GLY A 140 -11.58 1.35 -16.25
CA GLY A 140 -11.79 0.79 -17.59
C GLY A 140 -10.58 0.08 -18.20
N GLY A 141 -9.73 -0.55 -17.37
CA GLY A 141 -8.51 -1.22 -17.80
C GLY A 141 -7.27 -0.33 -17.89
N ASN A 142 -7.40 0.96 -17.60
CA ASN A 142 -6.27 1.87 -17.47
C ASN A 142 -5.87 2.00 -15.99
N TYR A 143 -4.62 1.70 -15.70
CA TYR A 143 -4.09 1.72 -14.34
C TYR A 143 -2.93 2.69 -14.21
N THR A 144 -2.89 3.45 -13.11
CA THR A 144 -1.76 4.32 -12.76
C THR A 144 -1.40 4.15 -11.30
N SER A 145 -0.12 4.33 -10.97
CA SER A 145 0.39 4.28 -9.60
C SER A 145 1.67 5.07 -9.48
N ALA A 146 2.39 4.94 -8.34
CA ALA A 146 3.71 5.53 -8.19
C ALA A 146 4.73 4.50 -7.68
N ARG A 147 6.00 4.73 -8.09
CA ARG A 147 7.21 4.09 -7.58
C ARG A 147 8.23 5.18 -7.27
N LEU A 148 8.69 5.18 -6.01
CA LEU A 148 9.70 6.10 -5.51
C LEU A 148 10.95 5.32 -5.14
N ASN A 149 12.13 5.93 -5.33
CA ASN A 149 13.39 5.32 -4.91
C ASN A 149 14.40 6.36 -4.41
N THR A 150 15.40 5.89 -3.64
CA THR A 150 16.48 6.72 -3.13
C THR A 150 17.78 6.57 -3.93
N SER A 151 17.74 5.98 -5.14
CA SER A 151 18.93 5.82 -5.99
C SER A 151 19.67 7.15 -6.19
N THR A 152 20.99 7.11 -6.11
CA THR A 152 21.89 8.29 -6.19
C THR A 152 21.73 9.35 -5.10
N LYS A 153 20.77 9.20 -4.17
CA LYS A 153 20.49 10.12 -3.08
C LYS A 153 20.86 9.55 -1.73
N PHE A 154 20.47 8.31 -1.49
CA PHE A 154 20.82 7.56 -0.27
C PHE A 154 20.89 6.06 -0.58
N SER A 155 21.97 5.44 -0.15
CA SER A 155 22.16 4.00 -0.09
C SER A 155 22.86 3.63 1.21
N PHE A 156 22.75 2.37 1.61
CA PHE A 156 23.40 1.87 2.82
C PHE A 156 23.77 0.41 2.65
N GLN A 157 24.77 -0.02 3.42
CA GLN A 157 25.20 -1.40 3.53
C GLN A 157 25.04 -1.83 4.99
N PHE A 158 24.36 -2.95 5.21
CA PHE A 158 24.12 -3.52 6.54
C PHE A 158 23.36 -2.60 7.51
N GLY A 159 22.87 -3.18 8.59
CA GLY A 159 22.16 -2.46 9.62
C GLY A 159 20.73 -2.93 9.79
N ARG A 160 19.86 -2.03 10.15
CA ARG A 160 18.41 -2.23 10.27
C ARG A 160 17.68 -1.18 9.50
N ILE A 161 16.65 -1.57 8.79
CA ILE A 161 15.65 -0.65 8.23
C ILE A 161 14.29 -0.98 8.81
N ASP A 162 13.56 0.03 9.24
CA ASP A 162 12.16 -0.02 9.65
C ASP A 162 11.32 0.84 8.71
N VAL A 163 10.29 0.25 8.14
CA VAL A 163 9.29 0.97 7.35
C VAL A 163 7.92 0.72 7.97
N ARG A 164 7.27 1.79 8.42
CA ARG A 164 5.91 1.69 8.94
C ARG A 164 4.92 2.03 7.85
N ALA A 165 4.11 1.06 7.48
CA ALA A 165 3.17 1.24 6.39
C ALA A 165 1.83 0.53 6.66
N LYS A 166 0.79 1.05 6.00
CA LYS A 166 -0.53 0.45 5.84
C LYS A 166 -0.74 0.18 4.36
N ILE A 167 -1.03 -1.08 4.00
CA ILE A 167 -0.99 -1.53 2.61
C ILE A 167 -2.36 -1.99 2.11
N PRO A 168 -2.69 -1.79 0.82
CA PRO A 168 -3.93 -2.31 0.26
C PRO A 168 -3.87 -3.83 0.09
N THR A 169 -4.99 -4.50 0.40
CA THR A 169 -5.08 -5.98 0.42
C THR A 169 -6.02 -6.56 -0.63
N SER A 170 -6.68 -5.73 -1.43
CA SER A 170 -7.62 -6.20 -2.46
C SER A 170 -6.93 -6.93 -3.61
N LYS A 171 -7.68 -7.74 -4.33
CA LYS A 171 -7.21 -8.52 -5.47
C LYS A 171 -6.47 -7.66 -6.50
N GLY A 172 -5.33 -8.14 -6.97
CA GLY A 172 -4.51 -7.48 -7.97
C GLY A 172 -3.60 -6.36 -7.44
N MET A 173 -3.66 -6.04 -6.14
CA MET A 173 -2.72 -5.07 -5.53
C MET A 173 -1.40 -5.73 -5.18
N TRP A 174 -0.29 -5.04 -5.48
CA TRP A 174 1.06 -5.52 -5.21
C TRP A 174 1.91 -4.39 -4.58
N PRO A 175 1.63 -4.01 -3.33
CA PRO A 175 2.50 -3.11 -2.60
C PRO A 175 3.83 -3.79 -2.30
N ALA A 176 4.92 -3.03 -2.42
CA ALA A 176 6.27 -3.50 -2.12
C ALA A 176 7.12 -2.43 -1.41
N ILE A 177 7.91 -2.92 -0.46
CA ILE A 177 8.98 -2.21 0.25
C ILE A 177 10.22 -3.06 0.02
N TRP A 178 11.20 -2.54 -0.72
CA TRP A 178 12.33 -3.36 -1.15
C TRP A 178 13.60 -2.53 -1.36
N LEU A 179 14.70 -3.23 -1.53
CA LEU A 179 16.01 -2.67 -1.75
C LEU A 179 16.58 -3.21 -3.05
N LEU A 180 17.22 -2.34 -3.83
CA LEU A 180 17.92 -2.73 -5.05
C LEU A 180 19.38 -2.27 -4.95
N GLY A 181 20.32 -3.10 -5.44
CA GLY A 181 21.74 -2.80 -5.38
C GLY A 181 22.09 -1.51 -6.09
N GLN A 182 22.90 -0.66 -5.45
CA GLN A 182 23.31 0.65 -5.96
C GLN A 182 24.02 0.56 -7.33
N SER A 183 24.57 -0.59 -7.66
CA SER A 183 25.23 -0.86 -8.95
C SER A 183 24.27 -1.15 -10.10
N TYR A 184 22.94 -1.11 -9.90
CA TYR A 184 21.94 -1.48 -10.92
C TYR A 184 22.13 -0.79 -12.26
N ASP A 185 22.46 0.50 -12.28
CA ASP A 185 22.68 1.25 -13.52
C ASP A 185 23.94 0.81 -14.29
N GLN A 186 24.83 0.05 -13.65
CA GLN A 186 26.10 -0.41 -14.23
C GLN A 186 26.08 -1.90 -14.55
N ILE A 187 25.44 -2.67 -13.71
CA ILE A 187 25.31 -4.12 -13.84
C ILE A 187 23.84 -4.51 -13.63
N ASP A 188 23.20 -5.00 -14.67
CA ASP A 188 21.79 -5.34 -14.66
C ASP A 188 21.40 -6.32 -13.56
N TRP A 189 20.11 -6.31 -13.25
CA TRP A 189 19.47 -7.32 -12.40
C TRP A 189 19.61 -8.75 -13.02
N PRO A 190 19.85 -9.82 -12.25
CA PRO A 190 19.90 -9.83 -10.77
C PRO A 190 21.32 -9.66 -10.18
N LYS A 191 22.32 -9.29 -10.99
CA LYS A 191 23.72 -9.14 -10.55
C LYS A 191 23.95 -8.01 -9.57
N CYS A 192 23.08 -7.00 -9.56
CA CYS A 192 23.12 -5.93 -8.57
C CYS A 192 22.61 -6.36 -7.20
N GLY A 193 21.88 -7.49 -7.12
CA GLY A 193 21.20 -7.95 -5.92
C GLY A 193 19.86 -7.23 -5.66
N GLU A 194 18.93 -7.92 -4.99
CA GLU A 194 17.63 -7.40 -4.57
C GLU A 194 17.25 -8.00 -3.20
N ILE A 195 16.69 -7.19 -2.32
CA ILE A 195 16.20 -7.61 -1.01
C ILE A 195 14.78 -7.07 -0.82
N ASP A 196 13.78 -7.95 -0.85
CA ASP A 196 12.39 -7.58 -0.61
C ASP A 196 12.12 -7.65 0.90
N ILE A 197 11.90 -6.47 1.50
CA ILE A 197 11.55 -6.36 2.92
C ILE A 197 10.10 -6.78 3.12
N MET A 198 9.24 -6.36 2.21
CA MET A 198 7.82 -6.68 2.20
C MET A 198 7.29 -6.69 0.78
N GLU A 199 6.63 -7.76 0.41
CA GLU A 199 5.71 -7.83 -0.71
C GLU A 199 4.38 -8.42 -0.25
N TYR A 200 3.28 -7.91 -0.79
CA TYR A 200 1.96 -8.50 -0.63
C TYR A 200 1.29 -8.66 -1.99
N TRP A 201 0.71 -9.82 -2.26
CA TRP A 201 0.24 -10.19 -3.60
C TRP A 201 -1.29 -10.21 -3.73
N GLY A 202 -2.01 -9.31 -3.08
CA GLY A 202 -3.45 -9.16 -3.22
C GLY A 202 -4.23 -10.47 -3.16
N ASN A 203 -3.81 -11.41 -2.31
CA ASN A 203 -4.41 -12.73 -2.21
C ASN A 203 -5.17 -12.90 -0.88
N PRO A 204 -6.15 -13.81 -0.81
CA PRO A 204 -6.98 -13.96 0.37
C PRO A 204 -6.23 -14.52 1.60
N ASN A 205 -5.00 -15.00 1.45
CA ASN A 205 -4.28 -15.73 2.49
C ASN A 205 -3.52 -14.82 3.47
N GLY A 206 -3.48 -13.50 3.27
CA GLY A 206 -2.80 -12.56 4.16
C GLY A 206 -1.29 -12.77 4.25
N ALA A 207 -0.64 -13.29 3.20
CA ALA A 207 0.78 -13.60 3.21
C ALA A 207 1.63 -12.35 2.92
N VAL A 208 2.44 -11.95 3.89
CA VAL A 208 3.51 -10.95 3.74
C VAL A 208 4.79 -11.70 3.42
N HIS A 209 5.40 -11.41 2.27
CA HIS A 209 6.59 -12.08 1.76
C HIS A 209 7.85 -11.26 2.02
N GLY A 210 8.96 -11.96 2.27
CA GLY A 210 10.32 -11.43 2.22
C GLY A 210 11.15 -12.33 1.30
N THR A 211 11.95 -11.74 0.42
CA THR A 211 12.71 -12.48 -0.60
C THR A 211 14.09 -11.86 -0.80
N ILE A 212 15.03 -12.62 -1.31
CA ILE A 212 16.30 -12.12 -1.85
C ILE A 212 16.50 -12.67 -3.25
N HIS A 213 17.06 -11.86 -4.15
CA HIS A 213 17.43 -12.28 -5.49
C HIS A 213 18.89 -11.93 -5.77
N TRP A 214 19.61 -12.86 -6.39
CA TRP A 214 21.02 -12.71 -6.74
C TRP A 214 21.36 -13.44 -8.04
N HIS A 215 22.56 -13.22 -8.54
CA HIS A 215 23.08 -13.96 -9.68
C HIS A 215 23.81 -15.22 -9.20
N ASN A 216 23.23 -16.37 -9.44
CA ASN A 216 23.87 -17.63 -9.08
C ASN A 216 24.95 -18.00 -10.11
N GLU A 217 26.22 -17.74 -9.79
CA GLU A 217 27.36 -17.99 -10.66
C GLU A 217 27.52 -19.48 -11.07
N ASN A 218 27.06 -20.40 -10.22
CA ASN A 218 27.21 -21.85 -10.48
C ASN A 218 26.41 -22.33 -11.70
N ASN A 219 25.31 -21.67 -12.03
CA ASN A 219 24.43 -22.02 -13.15
C ASN A 219 24.15 -20.86 -14.11
N GLY A 220 24.71 -19.67 -13.86
CA GLY A 220 24.54 -18.46 -14.66
C GLY A 220 23.09 -17.91 -14.68
N LYS A 221 22.27 -18.25 -13.69
CA LYS A 221 20.87 -17.88 -13.60
C LYS A 221 20.60 -17.06 -12.34
N ARG A 222 19.40 -16.49 -12.27
CA ARG A 222 18.88 -15.92 -11.04
C ARG A 222 18.80 -17.00 -9.95
N GLY A 223 19.35 -16.71 -8.79
CA GLY A 223 19.02 -17.37 -7.54
C GLY A 223 17.95 -16.57 -6.82
N ASP A 224 17.05 -17.24 -6.14
CA ASP A 224 16.09 -16.60 -5.24
C ASP A 224 15.78 -17.53 -4.06
N THR A 225 15.53 -16.92 -2.91
CA THR A 225 15.00 -17.62 -1.74
C THR A 225 14.24 -16.64 -0.86
N GLY A 226 13.10 -17.06 -0.38
CA GLY A 226 12.25 -16.23 0.44
C GLY A 226 11.42 -17.04 1.43
N GLY A 227 10.48 -16.39 2.05
CA GLY A 227 9.51 -16.97 2.94
C GLY A 227 8.41 -15.95 3.22
N TYR A 228 7.44 -16.35 4.01
CA TYR A 228 6.30 -15.48 4.30
C TYR A 228 5.81 -15.62 5.73
N LYS A 229 5.07 -14.61 6.18
CA LYS A 229 4.28 -14.60 7.39
C LYS A 229 2.80 -14.47 7.03
N ILE A 230 1.99 -15.42 7.46
CA ILE A 230 0.54 -15.29 7.40
C ILE A 230 0.10 -14.33 8.52
N VAL A 231 -0.72 -13.36 8.18
CA VAL A 231 -1.45 -12.51 9.10
C VAL A 231 -2.86 -13.08 9.21
N ASP A 232 -3.30 -13.34 10.43
CA ASP A 232 -4.56 -14.05 10.69
C ASP A 232 -5.78 -13.34 10.12
N ASP A 233 -5.76 -12.00 10.18
CA ASP A 233 -6.72 -11.13 9.50
C ASP A 233 -5.98 -10.20 8.53
N LYS A 234 -6.09 -10.48 7.22
CA LYS A 234 -5.46 -9.66 6.18
C LYS A 234 -5.96 -8.21 6.16
N ASP A 235 -7.18 -7.96 6.64
CA ASP A 235 -7.77 -6.64 6.66
C ASP A 235 -7.09 -5.74 7.73
N GLU A 236 -6.36 -6.33 8.70
CA GLU A 236 -5.49 -5.57 9.57
C GLU A 236 -4.38 -4.84 8.80
N LEU A 237 -3.82 -5.45 7.74
CA LEU A 237 -2.77 -4.83 6.91
C LEU A 237 -3.23 -3.55 6.22
N SER A 238 -4.53 -3.43 5.93
CA SER A 238 -5.13 -2.24 5.29
C SER A 238 -5.79 -1.28 6.28
N SER A 239 -6.13 -1.74 7.48
CA SER A 239 -6.79 -0.92 8.50
C SER A 239 -5.84 -0.36 9.55
N LYS A 240 -4.67 -1.01 9.76
CA LYS A 240 -3.65 -0.62 10.75
C LYS A 240 -2.28 -0.47 10.11
N PHE A 241 -1.46 0.39 10.70
CA PHE A 241 -0.04 0.44 10.34
C PHE A 241 0.71 -0.72 10.98
N HIS A 242 1.61 -1.30 10.21
CA HIS A 242 2.57 -2.32 10.61
C HIS A 242 3.99 -1.85 10.33
N VAL A 243 4.96 -2.36 11.08
CA VAL A 243 6.37 -2.10 10.83
C VAL A 243 7.01 -3.32 10.17
N TYR A 244 7.40 -3.13 8.93
CA TYR A 244 8.15 -4.10 8.13
C TYR A 244 9.63 -3.78 8.27
N SER A 245 10.44 -4.76 8.70
CA SER A 245 11.84 -4.51 8.99
C SER A 245 12.73 -5.64 8.54
N ILE A 246 13.97 -5.31 8.22
CA ILE A 246 15.08 -6.27 8.20
C ILE A 246 16.21 -5.84 9.13
N VAL A 247 16.91 -6.84 9.66
CA VAL A 247 18.25 -6.69 10.24
C VAL A 247 19.21 -7.47 9.35
N TRP A 248 20.16 -6.77 8.79
CA TRP A 248 21.03 -7.26 7.75
C TRP A 248 22.50 -7.09 8.15
N ASP A 249 23.28 -8.15 8.04
CA ASP A 249 24.71 -8.16 8.25
C ASP A 249 25.42 -8.99 7.16
N GLN A 250 26.76 -9.07 7.24
CA GLN A 250 27.57 -9.79 6.24
C GLN A 250 27.24 -11.29 6.10
N ASN A 251 26.53 -11.89 7.06
CA ASN A 251 26.25 -13.31 7.08
C ASN A 251 24.79 -13.63 6.74
N ARG A 252 23.85 -12.77 7.14
CA ARG A 252 22.42 -13.06 7.06
C ARG A 252 21.55 -11.83 7.01
N ILE A 253 20.32 -12.05 6.56
CA ILE A 253 19.21 -11.11 6.65
C ILE A 253 18.10 -11.75 7.49
N VAL A 254 17.52 -10.97 8.40
CA VAL A 254 16.44 -11.39 9.30
C VAL A 254 15.27 -10.45 9.11
N TRP A 255 14.09 -10.99 8.78
CA TRP A 255 12.86 -10.21 8.57
C TRP A 255 11.98 -10.20 9.81
N TYR A 256 11.34 -9.06 10.02
CA TYR A 256 10.42 -8.84 11.13
C TYR A 256 9.13 -8.17 10.64
N LEU A 257 8.01 -8.59 11.21
CA LEU A 257 6.73 -7.89 11.17
C LEU A 257 6.36 -7.50 12.60
N ASP A 258 6.19 -6.20 12.86
CA ASP A 258 5.93 -5.66 14.20
C ASP A 258 6.93 -6.15 15.26
N ASN A 259 8.21 -6.12 14.89
CA ASN A 259 9.34 -6.60 15.70
C ASN A 259 9.29 -8.11 16.05
N LYS A 260 8.43 -8.88 15.38
CA LYS A 260 8.38 -10.34 15.50
C LYS A 260 9.10 -10.97 14.31
N GLN A 261 10.21 -11.65 14.58
CA GLN A 261 10.96 -12.35 13.53
C GLN A 261 10.09 -13.43 12.86
N PHE A 262 10.11 -13.47 11.53
CA PHE A 262 9.42 -14.53 10.78
C PHE A 262 10.29 -15.25 9.75
N LEU A 263 11.39 -14.66 9.32
CA LEU A 263 12.27 -15.24 8.30
C LEU A 263 13.73 -14.93 8.59
N VAL A 264 14.62 -15.88 8.24
CA VAL A 264 16.08 -15.71 8.23
C VAL A 264 16.62 -16.32 6.93
N ARG A 265 17.57 -15.63 6.30
CA ARG A 265 18.33 -16.17 5.17
C ARG A 265 19.82 -15.89 5.36
N GLU A 266 20.63 -16.96 5.27
CA GLU A 266 22.07 -16.83 5.23
C GLU A 266 22.51 -16.33 3.84
N ILE A 267 23.42 -15.36 3.84
CA ILE A 267 23.97 -14.73 2.63
C ILE A 267 25.50 -14.76 2.60
N SER A 268 26.11 -15.58 3.43
CA SER A 268 27.57 -15.69 3.53
C SER A 268 28.20 -16.48 2.36
N ALA A 269 27.41 -17.16 1.53
CA ALA A 269 27.90 -17.86 0.35
C ALA A 269 28.58 -16.93 -0.64
N GLN A 270 29.63 -17.42 -1.33
CA GLN A 270 30.42 -16.58 -2.23
C GLN A 270 29.61 -16.07 -3.41
N ASP A 271 28.71 -16.87 -3.95
CA ASP A 271 27.82 -16.54 -5.05
C ASP A 271 26.64 -15.62 -4.65
N MET A 272 26.65 -15.09 -3.43
CA MET A 272 25.72 -14.10 -2.91
C MET A 272 26.44 -12.78 -2.53
N SER A 273 27.58 -12.50 -3.14
CA SER A 273 28.41 -11.34 -2.79
C SER A 273 27.70 -10.02 -3.01
N GLU A 274 26.86 -9.90 -4.04
CA GLU A 274 26.06 -8.71 -4.34
C GLU A 274 25.06 -8.37 -3.23
N LEU A 275 24.61 -9.33 -2.43
CA LEU A 275 23.76 -9.08 -1.27
C LEU A 275 24.51 -8.47 -0.07
N ARG A 276 25.79 -8.16 -0.23
CA ARG A 276 26.67 -7.54 0.77
C ARG A 276 27.26 -6.21 0.27
N GLU A 277 26.64 -5.61 -0.73
CA GLU A 277 27.00 -4.29 -1.29
C GLU A 277 26.04 -3.20 -0.78
N ASP A 278 26.15 -1.99 -1.31
CA ASP A 278 25.24 -0.88 -1.01
C ASP A 278 23.90 -1.04 -1.73
N PHE A 279 22.82 -0.78 -1.03
CA PHE A 279 21.45 -0.83 -1.55
C PHE A 279 20.71 0.47 -1.33
N PHE A 280 19.85 0.85 -2.28
CA PHE A 280 18.90 1.94 -2.14
C PHE A 280 17.47 1.42 -1.91
N VAL A 281 16.63 2.27 -1.34
CA VAL A 281 15.24 1.93 -0.96
C VAL A 281 14.29 2.19 -2.12
N ILE A 282 13.32 1.29 -2.30
CA ILE A 282 12.21 1.48 -3.25
C ILE A 282 10.89 1.23 -2.52
N LEU A 283 9.92 2.11 -2.79
CA LEU A 283 8.52 2.02 -2.34
C LEU A 283 7.62 2.08 -3.56
N ASN A 284 6.72 1.12 -3.73
CA ASN A 284 5.75 1.16 -4.81
C ASN A 284 4.46 0.41 -4.50
N LEU A 285 3.43 0.75 -5.25
CA LEU A 285 2.20 -0.01 -5.36
C LEU A 285 2.01 -0.44 -6.81
N ALA A 286 2.35 -1.69 -7.14
CA ALA A 286 2.06 -2.27 -8.44
C ALA A 286 0.61 -2.77 -8.51
N ILE A 287 0.10 -2.91 -9.73
CA ILE A 287 -1.27 -3.36 -10.01
C ILE A 287 -1.20 -4.47 -11.07
N GLY A 288 -1.79 -5.61 -10.76
CA GLY A 288 -1.67 -6.79 -11.62
C GLY A 288 -0.27 -7.41 -11.55
N GLY A 289 0.06 -8.21 -12.54
CA GLY A 289 1.36 -8.86 -12.65
C GLY A 289 1.32 -10.34 -12.33
N THR A 290 2.50 -10.96 -12.41
CA THR A 290 2.65 -12.43 -12.32
C THR A 290 2.27 -13.01 -10.97
N ASN A 291 2.47 -12.26 -9.87
CA ASN A 291 2.24 -12.75 -8.52
C ASN A 291 0.80 -12.53 -8.03
N PRO A 292 0.26 -11.29 -8.00
CA PRO A 292 -1.11 -11.08 -7.54
C PRO A 292 -2.17 -11.49 -8.58
N GLY A 293 -1.78 -11.61 -9.86
CA GLY A 293 -2.70 -11.69 -10.97
C GLY A 293 -3.41 -10.37 -11.23
N ASN A 294 -4.24 -10.32 -12.25
CA ASN A 294 -4.95 -9.10 -12.63
C ASN A 294 -6.07 -8.75 -11.63
N PRO A 295 -6.37 -7.44 -11.48
CA PRO A 295 -7.59 -6.99 -10.82
C PRO A 295 -8.84 -7.62 -11.43
N ASP A 296 -9.88 -7.77 -10.60
CA ASP A 296 -11.21 -8.24 -10.98
C ASP A 296 -12.29 -7.39 -10.29
N GLU A 297 -13.54 -7.83 -10.31
CA GLU A 297 -14.66 -7.13 -9.70
C GLU A 297 -14.57 -6.96 -8.16
N THR A 298 -13.68 -7.70 -7.51
CA THR A 298 -13.42 -7.57 -6.06
C THR A 298 -12.30 -6.57 -5.75
N SER A 299 -11.65 -6.05 -6.76
CA SER A 299 -10.56 -5.08 -6.61
C SER A 299 -11.11 -3.70 -6.26
N ILE A 300 -10.46 -3.05 -5.30
CA ILE A 300 -10.90 -1.73 -4.80
C ILE A 300 -10.00 -0.66 -5.42
N PHE A 301 -10.64 0.35 -6.04
CA PHE A 301 -9.96 1.54 -6.55
C PHE A 301 -10.70 2.83 -6.14
N PRO A 302 -9.98 3.92 -5.79
CA PRO A 302 -8.53 3.97 -5.63
C PRO A 302 -8.04 3.07 -4.48
N SER A 303 -6.85 2.50 -4.63
CA SER A 303 -6.15 1.76 -3.57
C SER A 303 -5.01 2.60 -3.03
N HIS A 304 -4.81 2.59 -1.73
CA HIS A 304 -3.83 3.44 -1.05
C HIS A 304 -2.81 2.61 -0.29
N MET A 305 -1.53 2.92 -0.50
CA MET A 305 -0.43 2.49 0.37
C MET A 305 0.08 3.72 1.12
N TYR A 306 -0.14 3.73 2.44
CA TYR A 306 0.34 4.81 3.30
C TYR A 306 1.64 4.40 3.97
N VAL A 307 2.65 5.27 3.92
CA VAL A 307 3.92 5.08 4.64
C VAL A 307 4.09 6.22 5.65
N ASP A 308 4.25 5.85 6.93
CA ASP A 308 4.43 6.80 8.03
C ASP A 308 5.89 7.23 8.13
N TYR A 309 6.80 6.25 8.08
CA TYR A 309 8.23 6.54 8.07
C TYR A 309 9.05 5.44 7.42
N VAL A 310 10.26 5.84 7.02
CA VAL A 310 11.39 4.96 6.71
C VAL A 310 12.56 5.39 7.59
N ARG A 311 13.13 4.45 8.36
CA ARG A 311 14.27 4.71 9.26
C ARG A 311 15.36 3.69 9.04
N VAL A 312 16.60 4.14 8.84
CA VAL A 312 17.76 3.29 8.63
C VAL A 312 18.78 3.48 9.77
N PHE A 313 19.16 2.38 10.37
CA PHE A 313 20.07 2.32 11.51
C PHE A 313 21.27 1.46 11.17
N GLN A 314 22.47 1.92 11.48
CA GLN A 314 23.71 1.13 11.38
C GLN A 314 24.32 0.83 12.74
N LYS A 315 24.99 -0.30 12.86
CA LYS A 315 25.73 -0.66 14.07
C LYS A 315 26.87 0.34 14.31
N LEU A 316 27.06 0.65 15.59
CA LEU A 316 28.22 1.39 16.10
C LEU A 316 29.51 0.61 15.88
#